data_443cfda77c81eddfdeee8f40f13c4686
#
_entry.id   443cfda77c81eddfdeee8f40f13c4686
#
_cell.length_a   1.000
_cell.length_b   1.000
_cell.length_c   1.000
_cell.angle_alpha   90.00
_cell.angle_beta   90.00
_cell.angle_gamma   90.00
#
_symmetry.space_group_name_H-M   'P 1'
#
loop_
_entity.id
_entity.type
_entity.pdbx_description
1 polymer ?
#
loop_
_entity_poly.entity_id
_entity_poly.type
_entity_poly.pdbx_seq_one_letter_code
_entity_poly.pdbx_strand_id
1 'polypeptide(L)'
;MNCKSLVTVGTLLLFASATSWAADDGAALYKKRCAGCHGANGEGKPAMKAPAIKGTTMNVDQLTEHLTKGESTSKAPHNKGMSGLKEEQAKAIADYVRTL
;
A
#
# COMPACT_ATOMS: atom_id res chain seq x y z
N MET A 1 -48.08 46.23 -17.25
CA MET A 1 -46.73 46.32 -16.64
C MET A 1 -46.29 44.94 -16.28
N ASN A 2 -45.38 44.41 -17.04
CA ASN A 2 -44.95 43.01 -16.93
C ASN A 2 -43.67 42.94 -16.11
N CYS A 3 -43.81 42.58 -14.84
CA CYS A 3 -42.65 42.18 -14.06
C CYS A 3 -42.25 40.77 -14.47
N LYS A 4 -41.29 40.65 -15.34
CA LYS A 4 -40.63 39.38 -15.61
C LYS A 4 -39.62 39.10 -14.53
N SER A 5 -40.03 38.29 -13.57
CA SER A 5 -39.10 37.72 -12.59
C SER A 5 -38.19 36.77 -13.31
N LEU A 6 -36.95 37.16 -13.46
CA LEU A 6 -35.84 36.28 -13.82
C LEU A 6 -35.51 35.43 -12.60
N VAL A 7 -36.00 34.20 -12.59
CA VAL A 7 -35.54 33.20 -11.63
C VAL A 7 -34.20 32.71 -12.15
N THR A 8 -33.15 33.21 -11.57
CA THR A 8 -31.81 32.68 -11.81
C THR A 8 -31.69 31.37 -11.02
N VAL A 9 -31.88 30.26 -11.69
CA VAL A 9 -31.60 28.96 -11.12
C VAL A 9 -30.09 28.85 -11.02
N GLY A 10 -29.56 29.13 -9.84
CA GLY A 10 -28.16 28.84 -9.54
C GLY A 10 -27.97 27.34 -9.50
N THR A 11 -27.34 26.81 -10.53
CA THR A 11 -26.92 25.42 -10.52
C THR A 11 -25.76 25.31 -9.52
N LEU A 12 -26.07 24.82 -8.34
CA LEU A 12 -25.06 24.50 -7.34
C LEU A 12 -24.35 23.24 -7.79
N LEU A 13 -23.21 23.40 -8.42
CA LEU A 13 -22.30 22.30 -8.72
C LEU A 13 -21.70 21.83 -7.41
N LEU A 14 -22.30 20.81 -6.84
CA LEU A 14 -21.71 20.05 -5.76
C LEU A 14 -20.53 19.27 -6.34
N PHE A 15 -19.35 19.85 -6.24
CA PHE A 15 -18.13 19.06 -6.38
C PHE A 15 -18.08 18.14 -5.17
N ALA A 16 -18.58 16.92 -5.34
CA ALA A 16 -18.25 15.85 -4.44
C ALA A 16 -16.75 15.63 -4.57
N SER A 17 -15.99 16.23 -3.66
CA SER A 17 -14.63 15.83 -3.42
C SER A 17 -14.71 14.38 -2.98
N ALA A 18 -14.58 13.47 -3.94
CA ALA A 18 -14.27 12.11 -3.61
C ALA A 18 -12.91 12.17 -2.92
N THR A 19 -12.91 12.22 -1.60
CA THR A 19 -11.77 11.78 -0.83
C THR A 19 -11.64 10.30 -1.20
N SER A 20 -10.93 10.05 -2.28
CA SER A 20 -10.37 8.73 -2.46
C SER A 20 -9.47 8.54 -1.26
N TRP A 21 -9.92 7.76 -0.33
CA TRP A 21 -9.02 7.08 0.56
C TRP A 21 -8.19 6.24 -0.40
N ALA A 22 -7.13 6.87 -0.91
CA ALA A 22 -6.18 6.20 -1.73
C ALA A 22 -5.86 4.92 -1.00
N ALA A 23 -6.18 3.79 -1.62
CA ALA A 23 -5.68 2.51 -1.19
C ALA A 23 -4.27 2.77 -0.73
N ASP A 24 -3.98 2.41 0.50
CA ASP A 24 -2.72 2.70 1.14
C ASP A 24 -1.61 2.62 0.12
N ASP A 25 -0.91 3.71 -0.10
CA ASP A 25 0.18 3.77 -1.04
C ASP A 25 1.22 2.71 -0.67
N GLY A 26 1.39 1.72 -1.52
CA GLY A 26 2.31 0.61 -1.27
C GLY A 26 3.73 1.08 -1.02
N ALA A 27 4.16 2.14 -1.69
CA ALA A 27 5.47 2.76 -1.46
C ALA A 27 5.58 3.37 -0.07
N ALA A 28 4.55 4.08 0.39
CA ALA A 28 4.53 4.67 1.73
C ALA A 28 4.48 3.61 2.82
N LEU A 29 3.68 2.57 2.63
CA LEU A 29 3.62 1.42 3.54
C LEU A 29 4.94 0.66 3.60
N TYR A 30 5.55 0.43 2.47
CA TYR A 30 6.87 -0.20 2.39
C TYR A 30 7.91 0.62 3.17
N LYS A 31 7.97 1.91 2.93
CA LYS A 31 8.88 2.81 3.65
C LYS A 31 8.68 2.76 5.15
N LYS A 32 7.43 2.70 5.59
CA LYS A 32 7.08 2.68 7.01
C LYS A 32 7.35 1.32 7.67
N ARG A 33 7.08 0.23 6.99
CA ARG A 33 7.03 -1.12 7.57
C ARG A 33 8.17 -2.05 7.17
N CYS A 34 8.78 -1.82 6.01
CA CYS A 34 9.68 -2.77 5.37
C CYS A 34 11.10 -2.22 5.20
N ALA A 35 11.23 -0.96 4.84
CA ALA A 35 12.51 -0.35 4.49
C ALA A 35 13.52 -0.34 5.64
N GLY A 36 13.07 -0.30 6.88
CA GLY A 36 13.95 -0.36 8.05
C GLY A 36 14.86 -1.59 8.07
N CYS A 37 14.34 -2.72 7.62
CA CYS A 37 15.09 -3.98 7.52
C CYS A 37 15.56 -4.29 6.10
N HIS A 38 14.75 -4.05 5.09
CA HIS A 38 15.04 -4.45 3.71
C HIS A 38 15.73 -3.38 2.86
N GLY A 39 15.87 -2.16 3.39
CA GLY A 39 16.43 -1.03 2.64
C GLY A 39 15.38 -0.27 1.85
N ALA A 40 15.69 0.99 1.53
CA ALA A 40 14.75 1.88 0.84
C ALA A 40 14.36 1.38 -0.56
N ASN A 41 15.24 0.64 -1.22
CA ASN A 41 15.04 0.06 -2.55
C ASN A 41 14.96 -1.47 -2.53
N GLY A 42 14.74 -2.08 -1.39
CA GLY A 42 14.70 -3.53 -1.26
C GLY A 42 16.04 -4.23 -1.43
N GLU A 43 17.14 -3.50 -1.27
CA GLU A 43 18.50 -4.01 -1.44
C GLU A 43 18.97 -4.96 -0.33
N GLY A 44 18.21 -5.00 0.76
CA GLY A 44 18.57 -5.76 1.95
C GLY A 44 19.55 -5.03 2.85
N LYS A 45 19.65 -5.48 4.08
CA LYS A 45 20.61 -4.96 5.07
C LYS A 45 21.27 -6.12 5.80
N PRO A 46 22.54 -6.42 5.51
CA PRO A 46 23.25 -7.52 6.18
C PRO A 46 23.25 -7.38 7.71
N ALA A 47 23.40 -6.16 8.23
CA ALA A 47 23.37 -5.89 9.66
C ALA A 47 22.03 -6.28 10.33
N MET A 48 20.95 -6.23 9.60
CA MET A 48 19.61 -6.64 10.05
C MET A 48 19.30 -8.10 9.68
N LYS A 49 20.23 -8.80 9.03
CA LYS A 49 20.01 -10.14 8.47
C LYS A 49 18.80 -10.22 7.56
N ALA A 50 18.45 -9.10 6.93
CA ALA A 50 17.35 -9.00 5.99
C ALA A 50 17.85 -9.20 4.57
N PRO A 51 17.32 -10.16 3.83
CA PRO A 51 17.73 -10.38 2.45
C PRO A 51 17.24 -9.28 1.53
N ALA A 52 17.87 -9.17 0.37
CA ALA A 52 17.37 -8.33 -0.71
C ALA A 52 16.04 -8.91 -1.21
N ILE A 53 15.08 -8.03 -1.42
CA ILE A 53 13.77 -8.37 -2.01
C ILE A 53 13.58 -7.73 -3.38
N LYS A 54 14.48 -6.83 -3.74
CA LYS A 54 14.57 -6.26 -5.09
C LYS A 54 14.76 -7.37 -6.11
N GLY A 55 13.96 -7.35 -7.18
CA GLY A 55 14.01 -8.38 -8.21
C GLY A 55 13.40 -9.71 -7.80
N THR A 56 12.53 -9.73 -6.79
CA THR A 56 11.85 -10.95 -6.34
C THR A 56 11.14 -11.67 -7.48
N THR A 57 11.19 -13.00 -7.48
CA THR A 57 10.45 -13.86 -8.41
C THR A 57 9.06 -14.20 -7.90
N MET A 58 8.73 -13.87 -6.66
CA MET A 58 7.41 -14.08 -6.09
C MET A 58 6.39 -13.17 -6.78
N ASN A 59 5.22 -13.72 -7.08
CA ASN A 59 4.11 -12.92 -7.61
C ASN A 59 3.39 -12.16 -6.47
N VAL A 60 2.44 -11.30 -6.85
CA VAL A 60 1.70 -10.48 -5.87
C VAL A 60 0.95 -11.33 -4.86
N ASP A 61 0.32 -12.41 -5.30
CA ASP A 61 -0.44 -13.29 -4.40
C ASP A 61 0.47 -14.01 -3.39
N GLN A 62 1.61 -14.49 -3.84
CA GLN A 62 2.60 -15.12 -2.98
C GLN A 62 3.17 -14.12 -1.95
N LEU A 63 3.50 -12.92 -2.39
CA LEU A 63 3.98 -11.86 -1.50
C LEU A 63 2.91 -11.46 -0.49
N THR A 64 1.68 -11.30 -0.92
CA THR A 64 0.54 -10.96 -0.06
C THR A 64 0.33 -12.03 1.00
N GLU A 65 0.35 -13.30 0.62
CA GLU A 65 0.21 -14.41 1.54
C GLU A 65 1.38 -14.47 2.54
N HIS A 66 2.60 -14.27 2.06
CA HIS A 66 3.77 -14.21 2.91
C HIS A 66 3.68 -13.11 3.97
N LEU A 67 3.17 -11.94 3.60
CA LEU A 67 2.99 -10.81 4.51
C LEU A 67 1.83 -10.99 5.49
N THR A 68 0.74 -11.62 5.06
CA THR A 68 -0.47 -11.75 5.89
C THR A 68 -0.48 -13.00 6.77
N LYS A 69 0.11 -14.08 6.31
CA LYS A 69 0.14 -15.36 7.02
C LYS A 69 1.53 -15.73 7.55
N GLY A 70 2.57 -15.19 6.94
CA GLY A 70 3.93 -15.57 7.19
C GLY A 70 4.25 -16.98 6.69
N GLU A 71 5.46 -17.43 6.97
CA GLU A 71 5.92 -18.77 6.66
C GLU A 71 6.68 -19.32 7.87
N SER A 72 6.24 -20.47 8.38
CA SER A 72 6.75 -21.04 9.62
C SER A 72 8.24 -21.34 9.60
N THR A 73 8.80 -21.54 8.41
CA THR A 73 10.24 -21.81 8.20
C THR A 73 11.07 -20.53 8.12
N SER A 74 10.43 -19.37 7.98
CA SER A 74 11.10 -18.08 7.94
C SER A 74 11.47 -17.59 9.33
N LYS A 75 12.47 -16.70 9.37
CA LYS A 75 12.83 -16.00 10.61
C LYS A 75 11.83 -14.88 10.90
N ALA A 76 11.72 -14.51 12.17
CA ALA A 76 10.93 -13.34 12.55
C ALA A 76 11.36 -12.09 11.76
N PRO A 77 10.43 -11.21 11.37
CA PRO A 77 9.00 -11.21 11.67
C PRO A 77 8.15 -12.08 10.73
N HIS A 78 8.73 -12.68 9.69
CA HIS A 78 8.01 -13.39 8.62
C HIS A 78 7.63 -14.83 8.92
N ASN A 79 7.95 -15.31 10.11
CA ASN A 79 7.46 -16.61 10.60
C ASN A 79 5.97 -16.58 10.96
N LYS A 80 5.39 -15.41 10.99
CA LYS A 80 3.96 -15.14 11.22
C LYS A 80 3.49 -14.04 10.28
N GLY A 81 2.19 -13.87 10.16
CA GLY A 81 1.64 -12.68 9.50
C GLY A 81 2.04 -11.40 10.23
N MET A 82 2.27 -10.35 9.50
CA MET A 82 2.63 -9.05 10.07
C MET A 82 1.45 -8.45 10.83
N SER A 83 1.68 -8.13 12.10
CA SER A 83 0.66 -7.56 12.97
C SER A 83 0.13 -6.22 12.45
N GLY A 84 -1.21 -6.08 12.43
CA GLY A 84 -1.85 -4.85 12.00
C GLY A 84 -1.82 -4.57 10.50
N LEU A 85 -1.35 -5.52 9.70
CA LEU A 85 -1.32 -5.41 8.24
C LEU A 85 -2.55 -6.08 7.63
N LYS A 86 -3.41 -5.27 7.03
CA LYS A 86 -4.60 -5.76 6.31
C LYS A 86 -4.20 -6.34 4.96
N GLU A 87 -5.04 -7.22 4.42
CA GLU A 87 -4.79 -7.86 3.13
C GLU A 87 -4.61 -6.85 1.98
N GLU A 88 -5.45 -5.81 1.93
CA GLU A 88 -5.32 -4.76 0.92
C GLU A 88 -3.99 -4.01 1.03
N GLN A 89 -3.54 -3.77 2.25
CA GLN A 89 -2.25 -3.13 2.52
C GLN A 89 -1.09 -4.04 2.11
N ALA A 90 -1.18 -5.31 2.44
CA ALA A 90 -0.18 -6.30 2.02
C ALA A 90 -0.10 -6.40 0.49
N LYS A 91 -1.24 -6.38 -0.19
CA LYS A 91 -1.29 -6.40 -1.64
C LYS A 91 -0.67 -5.13 -2.25
N ALA A 92 -0.95 -3.97 -1.68
CA ALA A 92 -0.33 -2.72 -2.12
C ALA A 92 1.19 -2.73 -1.94
N ILE A 93 1.69 -3.26 -0.83
CA ILE A 93 3.13 -3.47 -0.61
C ILE A 93 3.70 -4.45 -1.62
N ALA A 94 3.01 -5.56 -1.86
CA ALA A 94 3.43 -6.57 -2.83
C ALA A 94 3.55 -5.99 -4.25
N ASP A 95 2.56 -5.24 -4.68
CA ASP A 95 2.59 -4.54 -5.97
C ASP A 95 3.81 -3.60 -6.06
N TYR A 96 4.09 -2.86 -5.01
CA TYR A 96 5.25 -1.97 -4.95
C TYR A 96 6.58 -2.72 -4.98
N VAL A 97 6.71 -3.77 -4.18
CA VAL A 97 7.93 -4.60 -4.13
C VAL A 97 8.27 -5.18 -5.50
N ARG A 98 7.26 -5.55 -6.26
CA ARG A 98 7.44 -6.04 -7.63
C ARG A 98 8.03 -5.00 -8.59
N THR A 99 7.96 -3.73 -8.25
CA THR A 99 8.55 -2.63 -9.05
C THR A 99 9.99 -2.32 -8.71
N LEU A 100 10.51 -2.86 -7.63
CA LEU A 100 11.86 -2.62 -7.15
C LEU A 100 12.94 -3.33 -7.97
#